data_b55a3e239c4daa42d4771b290fdf9946
#
_entry.id   b55a3e239c4daa42d4771b290fdf9946
#
_cell.length_a   1.000
_cell.length_b   1.000
_cell.length_c   1.000
_cell.angle_alpha   90.00
_cell.angle_beta   90.00
_cell.angle_gamma   90.00
#
_symmetry.space_group_name_H-M   'P 1'
#
loop_
_entity.id
_entity.type
_entity.pdbx_description
1 polymer ?
#
loop_
_entity_poly.entity_id
_entity_poly.type
_entity_poly.pdbx_seq_one_letter_code
_entity_poly.pdbx_strand_id
1 'polypeptide(L)'
;MNTQEKESNYKLLLAQLEALIEGESNALANLANASALLNQALPHSVFAGFYLYDQKELILGPFQGQVSCVHIALGKGVCGEAAEKRETLVIEDVTQHANYISCDSRAMSEIVVPMVLKDQLLGVLDLDSDRVGDYDDLDRLYLERFVAILLEKTNWNFRMFGVVD
;
A
#
# COMPACT_ATOMS: atom_id res chain seq x y z
N MET A 1 -0.46 18.27 13.14
CA MET A 1 0.89 18.19 12.53
C MET A 1 0.96 19.21 11.40
N ASN A 2 1.95 20.06 11.40
CA ASN A 2 2.15 21.00 10.30
C ASN A 2 2.85 20.30 9.11
N THR A 3 2.82 20.95 7.94
CA THR A 3 3.38 20.39 6.70
C THR A 3 4.87 20.04 6.82
N GLN A 4 5.64 20.88 7.52
CA GLN A 4 7.08 20.66 7.69
C GLN A 4 7.38 19.45 8.58
N GLU A 5 6.60 19.23 9.64
CA GLU A 5 6.72 18.03 10.48
C GLU A 5 6.33 16.78 9.71
N LYS A 6 5.25 16.84 8.95
CA LYS A 6 4.78 15.74 8.10
C LYS A 6 5.86 15.35 7.07
N GLU A 7 6.45 16.34 6.43
CA GLU A 7 7.53 16.12 5.47
C GLU A 7 8.78 15.50 6.13
N SER A 8 9.16 15.97 7.32
CA SER A 8 10.29 15.43 8.08
C SER A 8 10.06 13.98 8.47
N ASN A 9 8.83 13.65 8.89
CA ASN A 9 8.44 12.28 9.23
C ASN A 9 8.50 11.35 8.01
N TYR A 10 8.09 11.82 6.84
CA TYR A 10 8.21 11.04 5.60
C TYR A 10 9.67 10.84 5.18
N LYS A 11 10.52 11.85 5.31
CA LYS A 11 11.96 11.70 5.03
C LYS A 11 12.61 10.65 5.94
N LEU A 12 12.22 10.64 7.21
CA LEU A 12 12.66 9.62 8.16
C LEU A 12 12.13 8.23 7.77
N LEU A 13 10.84 8.14 7.41
CA LEU A 13 10.21 6.90 6.97
C LEU A 13 10.93 6.28 5.76
N LEU A 14 11.26 7.09 4.74
CA LEU A 14 12.00 6.61 3.58
C LEU A 14 13.40 6.11 3.94
N ALA A 15 14.11 6.84 4.82
CA ALA A 15 15.44 6.41 5.30
C ALA A 15 15.36 5.11 6.10
N GLN A 16 14.33 4.94 6.92
CA GLN A 16 14.08 3.71 7.67
C GLN A 16 13.77 2.53 6.73
N LEU A 17 12.96 2.76 5.68
CA LEU A 17 12.69 1.72 4.68
C LEU A 17 13.98 1.28 3.99
N GLU A 18 14.79 2.22 3.50
CA GLU A 18 16.05 1.92 2.82
C GLU A 18 16.98 1.10 3.71
N ALA A 19 17.14 1.48 4.99
CA ALA A 19 17.96 0.74 5.94
C ALA A 19 17.41 -0.65 6.24
N LEU A 20 16.09 -0.78 6.33
CA LEU A 20 15.40 -2.03 6.69
C LEU A 20 15.55 -3.10 5.60
N ILE A 21 15.52 -2.69 4.33
CA ILE A 21 15.60 -3.61 3.18
C ILE A 21 17.00 -3.65 2.54
N GLU A 22 17.97 -2.95 3.12
CA GLU A 22 19.36 -3.03 2.66
C GLU A 22 19.89 -4.47 2.81
N GLY A 23 20.34 -5.06 1.70
CA GLY A 23 20.82 -6.44 1.68
C GLY A 23 19.72 -7.51 1.78
N GLU A 24 18.45 -7.13 1.89
CA GLU A 24 17.32 -8.06 1.87
C GLU A 24 16.52 -7.90 0.58
N SER A 25 16.44 -8.95 -0.21
CA SER A 25 15.72 -8.95 -1.50
C SER A 25 14.44 -9.80 -1.49
N ASN A 26 14.15 -10.49 -0.40
CA ASN A 26 12.96 -11.34 -0.31
C ASN A 26 11.67 -10.51 -0.33
N ALA A 27 10.81 -10.76 -1.32
CA ALA A 27 9.58 -9.99 -1.51
C ALA A 27 8.63 -10.09 -0.31
N LEU A 28 8.41 -11.28 0.23
CA LEU A 28 7.50 -11.46 1.37
C LEU A 28 8.01 -10.74 2.62
N ALA A 29 9.30 -10.89 2.94
CA ALA A 29 9.92 -10.23 4.09
C ALA A 29 9.86 -8.70 3.96
N ASN A 30 10.18 -8.16 2.78
CA ASN A 30 10.16 -6.73 2.53
C ASN A 30 8.75 -6.15 2.59
N LEU A 31 7.75 -6.82 2.02
CA LEU A 31 6.35 -6.38 2.11
C LEU A 31 5.82 -6.43 3.55
N ALA A 32 6.16 -7.48 4.29
CA ALA A 32 5.76 -7.60 5.69
C ALA A 32 6.35 -6.48 6.56
N ASN A 33 7.66 -6.23 6.44
CA ASN A 33 8.33 -5.15 7.19
C ASN A 33 7.90 -3.76 6.72
N ALA A 34 7.67 -3.56 5.43
CA ALA A 34 7.13 -2.29 4.91
C ALA A 34 5.74 -1.99 5.48
N SER A 35 4.86 -3.00 5.57
CA SER A 35 3.53 -2.86 6.19
C SER A 35 3.64 -2.46 7.67
N ALA A 36 4.51 -3.11 8.42
CA ALA A 36 4.74 -2.80 9.83
C ALA A 36 5.28 -1.37 10.03
N LEU A 37 6.25 -0.98 9.20
CA LEU A 37 6.86 0.36 9.25
C LEU A 37 5.84 1.46 8.96
N LEU A 38 5.00 1.29 7.93
CA LEU A 38 3.92 2.23 7.60
C LEU A 38 2.90 2.33 8.74
N ASN A 39 2.49 1.20 9.31
CA ASN A 39 1.55 1.19 10.42
C ASN A 39 2.09 1.91 11.67
N GLN A 40 3.39 1.80 11.94
CA GLN A 40 4.04 2.52 13.03
C GLN A 40 4.15 4.03 12.77
N ALA A 41 4.37 4.42 11.52
CA ALA A 41 4.58 5.82 11.15
C ALA A 41 3.29 6.63 10.99
N LEU A 42 2.15 5.96 10.75
CA LEU A 42 0.87 6.60 10.44
C LEU A 42 -0.12 6.39 11.60
N PRO A 43 -0.30 7.38 12.49
CA PRO A 43 -1.00 7.20 13.78
C PRO A 43 -2.50 6.91 13.65
N HIS A 44 -3.12 7.25 12.51
CA HIS A 44 -4.55 7.04 12.26
C HIS A 44 -4.83 5.88 11.32
N SER A 45 -3.79 5.12 10.98
CA SER A 45 -3.93 3.95 10.11
C SER A 45 -4.76 2.85 10.77
N VAL A 46 -5.77 2.39 10.07
CA VAL A 46 -6.56 1.20 10.45
C VAL A 46 -6.22 0.01 9.56
N PHE A 47 -5.61 0.27 8.42
CA PHE A 47 -5.03 -0.73 7.53
C PHE A 47 -3.78 -0.14 6.86
N ALA A 48 -2.70 -0.90 6.83
CA ALA A 48 -1.49 -0.58 6.09
C ALA A 48 -0.91 -1.85 5.47
N GLY A 49 -0.97 -1.96 4.14
CA GLY A 49 -0.51 -3.18 3.51
C GLY A 49 -0.67 -3.24 2.02
N PHE A 50 -0.59 -4.44 1.51
CA PHE A 50 -0.49 -4.70 0.08
C PHE A 50 -1.54 -5.68 -0.39
N TYR A 51 -2.12 -5.38 -1.55
CA TYR A 51 -2.83 -6.35 -2.37
C TYR A 51 -1.96 -6.69 -3.57
N LEU A 52 -1.76 -7.96 -3.84
CA LEU A 52 -0.87 -8.45 -4.89
C LEU A 52 -1.67 -8.97 -6.08
N TYR A 53 -1.21 -8.67 -7.29
CA TYR A 53 -1.89 -9.03 -8.53
C TYR A 53 -1.42 -10.41 -9.01
N ASP A 54 -2.34 -11.36 -9.06
CA ASP A 54 -2.10 -12.75 -9.48
C ASP A 54 -2.30 -13.00 -10.99
N GLN A 55 -2.33 -11.94 -11.80
CA GLN A 55 -2.65 -11.89 -13.23
C GLN A 55 -4.16 -11.96 -13.54
N LYS A 56 -5.01 -12.04 -12.54
CA LYS A 56 -6.47 -12.08 -12.67
C LYS A 56 -7.15 -11.05 -11.78
N GLU A 57 -6.77 -11.01 -10.53
CA GLU A 57 -7.34 -10.14 -9.51
C GLU A 57 -6.31 -9.75 -8.46
N LEU A 58 -6.66 -8.85 -7.57
CA LEU A 58 -5.86 -8.50 -6.40
C LEU A 58 -6.17 -9.49 -5.27
N ILE A 59 -5.11 -10.02 -4.67
CA ILE A 59 -5.17 -10.93 -3.52
C ILE A 59 -4.52 -10.25 -2.32
N LEU A 60 -5.15 -10.34 -1.16
CA LEU A 60 -4.61 -9.82 0.10
C LEU A 60 -3.20 -10.37 0.34
N GLY A 61 -2.24 -9.46 0.47
CA GLY A 61 -0.84 -9.74 0.80
C GLY A 61 -0.51 -9.35 2.24
N PRO A 62 0.77 -9.14 2.56
CA PRO A 62 1.19 -8.70 3.90
C PRO A 62 0.57 -7.36 4.27
N PHE A 63 0.02 -7.27 5.48
CA PHE A 63 -0.63 -6.07 6.00
C PHE A 63 -0.62 -6.02 7.53
N GLN A 64 -0.91 -4.85 8.06
CA GLN A 64 -1.21 -4.58 9.46
C GLN A 64 -2.62 -4.01 9.56
N GLY A 65 -3.42 -4.53 10.49
CA GLY A 65 -4.82 -4.14 10.68
C GLY A 65 -5.69 -5.33 11.07
N GLN A 66 -7.01 -5.14 11.02
CA GLN A 66 -7.97 -6.21 11.23
C GLN A 66 -8.15 -7.04 9.94
N VAL A 67 -8.78 -8.21 10.07
CA VAL A 67 -9.14 -9.05 8.91
C VAL A 67 -9.79 -8.21 7.83
N SER A 68 -9.41 -8.46 6.59
CA SER A 68 -9.82 -7.67 5.45
C SER A 68 -10.31 -8.54 4.29
N CYS A 69 -10.81 -7.90 3.22
CA CYS A 69 -11.20 -8.58 1.99
C CYS A 69 -10.00 -9.36 1.42
N VAL A 70 -10.23 -10.55 0.90
CA VAL A 70 -9.16 -11.39 0.35
C VAL A 70 -9.01 -11.19 -1.16
N HIS A 71 -10.10 -11.09 -1.89
CA HIS A 71 -10.15 -11.00 -3.35
C HIS A 71 -10.78 -9.68 -3.79
N ILE A 72 -10.09 -8.94 -4.65
CA ILE A 72 -10.58 -7.68 -5.23
C ILE A 72 -10.37 -7.72 -6.74
N ALA A 73 -11.47 -7.69 -7.51
CA ALA A 73 -11.37 -7.61 -8.96
C ALA A 73 -10.83 -6.24 -9.41
N LEU A 74 -10.12 -6.22 -10.54
CA LEU A 74 -9.72 -4.95 -11.16
C LEU A 74 -10.96 -4.09 -11.46
N GLY A 75 -10.86 -2.79 -11.24
CA GLY A 75 -11.95 -1.83 -11.41
C GLY A 75 -12.97 -1.82 -10.27
N LYS A 76 -12.83 -2.67 -9.24
CA LYS A 76 -13.74 -2.74 -8.10
C LYS A 76 -13.09 -2.18 -6.83
N GLY A 77 -13.84 -1.33 -6.13
CA GLY A 77 -13.32 -0.60 -4.98
C GLY A 77 -12.17 0.34 -5.35
N VAL A 78 -11.60 1.02 -4.36
CA VAL A 78 -10.49 1.96 -4.60
C VAL A 78 -9.23 1.20 -5.04
N CYS A 79 -8.90 0.09 -4.40
CA CYS A 79 -7.74 -0.74 -4.77
C CYS A 79 -7.85 -1.27 -6.21
N GLY A 80 -9.01 -1.83 -6.59
CA GLY A 80 -9.24 -2.34 -7.94
C GLY A 80 -9.22 -1.25 -9.00
N GLU A 81 -9.75 -0.07 -8.67
CA GLU A 81 -9.74 1.09 -9.56
C GLU A 81 -8.32 1.63 -9.76
N ALA A 82 -7.54 1.80 -8.69
CA ALA A 82 -6.15 2.24 -8.77
C ALA A 82 -5.29 1.26 -9.58
N ALA A 83 -5.47 -0.04 -9.37
CA ALA A 83 -4.77 -1.09 -10.10
C ALA A 83 -5.10 -1.07 -11.60
N GLU A 84 -6.37 -0.94 -11.97
CA GLU A 84 -6.82 -0.88 -13.36
C GLU A 84 -6.30 0.35 -14.09
N LYS A 85 -6.39 1.52 -13.44
CA LYS A 85 -5.93 2.80 -13.99
C LYS A 85 -4.41 2.97 -13.92
N ARG A 86 -3.74 2.22 -13.06
CA ARG A 86 -2.31 2.38 -12.72
C ARG A 86 -1.97 3.79 -12.26
N GLU A 87 -2.87 4.36 -11.46
CA GLU A 87 -2.77 5.71 -10.91
C GLU A 87 -3.02 5.70 -9.41
N THR A 88 -2.29 6.54 -8.68
CA THR A 88 -2.55 6.75 -7.26
C THR A 88 -3.88 7.44 -7.06
N LEU A 89 -4.73 6.86 -6.20
CA LEU A 89 -6.01 7.45 -5.80
C LEU A 89 -5.95 7.92 -4.35
N VAL A 90 -6.37 9.15 -4.13
CA VAL A 90 -6.54 9.75 -2.79
C VAL A 90 -8.02 10.00 -2.60
N ILE A 91 -8.62 9.31 -1.65
CA ILE A 91 -10.06 9.40 -1.34
C ILE A 91 -10.21 10.11 -0.01
N GLU A 92 -10.71 11.34 -0.07
CA GLU A 92 -10.90 12.20 1.11
C GLU A 92 -11.95 11.63 2.07
N ASP A 93 -13.06 11.14 1.53
CA ASP A 93 -14.16 10.54 2.29
C ASP A 93 -14.69 9.31 1.52
N VAL A 94 -14.46 8.14 2.07
CA VAL A 94 -14.86 6.87 1.44
C VAL A 94 -16.38 6.74 1.28
N THR A 95 -17.14 7.41 2.13
CA THR A 95 -18.62 7.40 2.05
C THR A 95 -19.14 8.14 0.81
N GLN A 96 -18.33 9.00 0.20
CA GLN A 96 -18.64 9.77 -0.99
C GLN A 96 -18.11 9.12 -2.29
N HIS A 97 -17.34 8.06 -2.17
CA HIS A 97 -16.77 7.36 -3.33
C HIS A 97 -17.75 6.29 -3.85
N ALA A 98 -18.31 6.49 -5.05
CA ALA A 98 -19.36 5.63 -5.60
C ALA A 98 -18.96 4.16 -5.80
N ASN A 99 -17.66 3.91 -6.07
CA ASN A 99 -17.10 2.57 -6.29
C ASN A 99 -16.41 2.00 -5.02
N TYR A 100 -16.83 2.45 -3.85
CA TYR A 100 -16.21 2.01 -2.60
C TYR A 100 -16.67 0.61 -2.18
N ILE A 101 -15.70 -0.22 -1.74
CA ILE A 101 -15.93 -1.50 -1.09
C ILE A 101 -15.41 -1.40 0.34
N SER A 102 -16.30 -1.55 1.32
CA SER A 102 -15.93 -1.53 2.73
C SER A 102 -15.39 -2.89 3.17
N CYS A 103 -14.08 -2.97 3.38
CA CYS A 103 -13.43 -4.14 4.01
C CYS A 103 -13.19 -3.93 5.50
N ASP A 104 -13.12 -2.67 5.96
CA ASP A 104 -13.08 -2.29 7.37
C ASP A 104 -13.99 -1.07 7.57
N SER A 105 -15.02 -1.21 8.42
CA SER A 105 -15.99 -0.15 8.68
C SER A 105 -15.41 1.08 9.39
N ARG A 106 -14.19 1.00 9.91
CA ARG A 106 -13.50 2.12 10.55
C ARG A 106 -12.83 3.06 9.54
N ALA A 107 -12.60 2.60 8.32
CA ALA A 107 -11.98 3.42 7.28
C ALA A 107 -12.88 4.60 6.90
N MET A 108 -12.30 5.80 6.95
CA MET A 108 -12.95 7.06 6.59
C MET A 108 -12.31 7.73 5.39
N SER A 109 -10.99 7.61 5.23
CA SER A 109 -10.24 8.04 4.06
C SER A 109 -9.24 6.97 3.63
N GLU A 110 -8.78 7.01 2.39
CA GLU A 110 -7.95 5.97 1.80
C GLU A 110 -6.98 6.56 0.78
N ILE A 111 -5.78 6.02 0.72
CA ILE A 111 -4.84 6.24 -0.37
C ILE A 111 -4.34 4.91 -0.89
N VAL A 112 -4.39 4.73 -2.21
CA VAL A 112 -3.91 3.54 -2.90
C VAL A 112 -2.86 3.92 -3.92
N VAL A 113 -1.68 3.31 -3.82
CA VAL A 113 -0.56 3.54 -4.73
C VAL A 113 -0.29 2.26 -5.53
N PRO A 114 -0.43 2.28 -6.87
CA PRO A 114 -0.12 1.12 -7.70
C PRO A 114 1.37 0.78 -7.65
N MET A 115 1.67 -0.50 -7.67
CA MET A 115 3.01 -1.06 -7.77
C MET A 115 3.22 -1.55 -9.21
N VAL A 116 3.86 -0.73 -10.04
CA VAL A 116 4.12 -1.04 -11.45
C VAL A 116 5.63 -1.05 -11.70
N LEU A 117 6.15 -2.17 -12.18
CA LEU A 117 7.56 -2.35 -12.50
C LEU A 117 7.69 -2.82 -13.95
N LYS A 118 8.42 -2.05 -14.78
CA LYS A 118 8.63 -2.38 -16.21
C LYS A 118 7.31 -2.69 -16.93
N ASP A 119 6.33 -1.81 -16.77
CA ASP A 119 4.98 -1.92 -17.34
C ASP A 119 4.15 -3.10 -16.82
N GLN A 120 4.62 -3.83 -15.81
CA GLN A 120 3.86 -4.91 -15.17
C GLN A 120 3.26 -4.43 -13.85
N LEU A 121 1.96 -4.65 -13.69
CA LEU A 121 1.29 -4.46 -12.42
C LEU A 121 1.65 -5.62 -11.48
N LEU A 122 2.22 -5.30 -10.31
CA LEU A 122 2.52 -6.27 -9.26
C LEU A 122 1.44 -6.28 -8.16
N GLY A 123 0.77 -5.17 -7.97
CA GLY A 123 -0.23 -5.00 -6.94
C GLY A 123 -0.44 -3.53 -6.58
N VAL A 124 -0.92 -3.29 -5.38
CA VAL A 124 -1.10 -1.94 -4.82
C VAL A 124 -0.66 -1.90 -3.37
N LEU A 125 -0.15 -0.72 -2.95
CA LEU A 125 -0.08 -0.33 -1.54
C LEU A 125 -1.41 0.32 -1.19
N ASP A 126 -2.02 -0.13 -0.10
CA ASP A 126 -3.29 0.37 0.43
C ASP A 126 -3.13 0.87 1.85
N LEU A 127 -3.58 2.09 2.12
CA LEU A 127 -3.61 2.70 3.44
C LEU A 127 -4.99 3.28 3.71
N ASP A 128 -5.58 2.85 4.82
CA ASP A 128 -6.85 3.37 5.32
C ASP A 128 -6.63 4.12 6.64
N SER A 129 -7.32 5.25 6.80
CA SER A 129 -7.34 6.05 8.02
C SER A 129 -8.74 6.10 8.62
N ASP A 130 -8.82 6.19 9.94
CA ASP A 130 -10.08 6.41 10.68
C ASP A 130 -10.53 7.89 10.66
N ARG A 131 -9.90 8.74 9.85
CA ARG A 131 -10.21 10.16 9.70
C ARG A 131 -10.54 10.50 8.26
N VAL A 132 -11.53 11.37 8.08
CA VAL A 132 -11.80 11.99 6.78
C VAL A 132 -10.65 12.95 6.44
N GLY A 133 -10.20 12.93 5.17
CA GLY A 133 -9.19 13.88 4.67
C GLY A 133 -7.80 13.72 5.27
N ASP A 134 -7.43 12.52 5.72
CA ASP A 134 -6.14 12.29 6.37
C ASP A 134 -4.96 12.26 5.38
N TYR A 135 -5.24 12.02 4.11
CA TYR A 135 -4.23 11.96 3.03
C TYR A 135 -4.35 13.13 2.07
N ASP A 136 -3.21 13.71 1.69
CA ASP A 136 -3.08 14.84 0.76
C ASP A 136 -2.02 14.59 -0.31
N ASP A 137 -1.66 15.61 -1.10
CA ASP A 137 -0.65 15.50 -2.15
C ASP A 137 0.75 15.22 -1.60
N LEU A 138 1.05 15.58 -0.36
CA LEU A 138 2.33 15.25 0.27
C LEU A 138 2.41 13.76 0.57
N ASP A 139 1.32 13.16 1.06
CA ASP A 139 1.23 11.71 1.24
C ASP A 139 1.43 10.97 -0.07
N ARG A 140 0.72 11.42 -1.12
CA ARG A 140 0.89 10.87 -2.47
C ARG A 140 2.36 10.87 -2.89
N LEU A 141 3.03 12.02 -2.81
CA LEU A 141 4.42 12.18 -3.23
C LEU A 141 5.35 11.20 -2.52
N TYR A 142 5.25 11.13 -1.20
CA TYR A 142 6.16 10.31 -0.39
C TYR A 142 5.82 8.82 -0.43
N LEU A 143 4.56 8.46 -0.52
CA LEU A 143 4.15 7.06 -0.64
C LEU A 143 4.46 6.48 -2.03
N GLU A 144 4.39 7.30 -3.08
CA GLU A 144 4.90 6.90 -4.41
C GLU A 144 6.41 6.66 -4.38
N ARG A 145 7.18 7.48 -3.66
CA ARG A 145 8.63 7.26 -3.44
C ARG A 145 8.90 6.01 -2.61
N PHE A 146 8.10 5.77 -1.58
CA PHE A 146 8.16 4.56 -0.75
C PHE A 146 8.00 3.31 -1.61
N VAL A 147 6.98 3.28 -2.45
CA VAL A 147 6.74 2.19 -3.40
C VAL A 147 7.90 2.05 -4.39
N ALA A 148 8.43 3.15 -4.93
CA ALA A 148 9.56 3.11 -5.86
C ALA A 148 10.82 2.48 -5.24
N ILE A 149 11.15 2.81 -4.00
CA ILE A 149 12.27 2.21 -3.25
C ILE A 149 12.05 0.71 -3.07
N LEU A 150 10.84 0.33 -2.65
CA LEU A 150 10.48 -1.07 -2.44
C LEU A 150 10.58 -1.89 -3.73
N LEU A 151 10.09 -1.33 -4.85
CA LEU A 151 10.14 -1.97 -6.17
C LEU A 151 11.59 -2.17 -6.66
N GLU A 152 12.45 -1.16 -6.49
CA GLU A 152 13.84 -1.21 -6.96
C GLU A 152 14.70 -2.22 -6.21
N LYS A 153 14.53 -2.29 -4.89
CA LYS A 153 15.44 -3.07 -4.01
C LYS A 153 15.00 -4.50 -3.76
N THR A 154 13.82 -4.89 -4.21
CA THR A 154 13.21 -6.19 -3.95
C THR A 154 13.28 -7.09 -5.19
N ASN A 155 13.53 -8.38 -4.99
CA ASN A 155 13.44 -9.38 -6.05
C ASN A 155 12.00 -9.89 -6.15
N TRP A 156 11.32 -9.51 -7.23
CA TRP A 156 9.91 -9.85 -7.45
C TRP A 156 9.72 -11.23 -8.10
N ASN A 157 10.78 -11.93 -8.48
CA ASN A 157 10.73 -13.34 -8.85
C ASN A 157 10.67 -14.19 -7.57
N PHE A 158 9.55 -14.08 -6.86
CA PHE A 158 9.38 -14.69 -5.55
C PHE A 158 8.81 -16.10 -5.65
N ARG A 159 9.55 -17.06 -5.12
CA ARG A 159 9.14 -18.45 -5.01
C ARG A 159 9.58 -18.98 -3.64
N MET A 160 8.65 -19.05 -2.71
CA MET A 160 8.95 -19.52 -1.35
C MET A 160 8.77 -21.02 -1.19
N PHE A 161 7.68 -21.54 -1.73
CA PHE A 161 7.39 -22.97 -1.65
C PHE A 161 7.86 -23.65 -2.93
N GLY A 162 8.50 -24.81 -2.80
CA GLY A 162 8.78 -25.68 -3.94
C GLY A 162 7.49 -26.24 -4.55
N VAL A 163 7.63 -27.16 -5.50
CA VAL A 163 6.48 -27.94 -5.96
C VAL A 163 6.03 -28.84 -4.82
N VAL A 164 4.79 -28.66 -4.41
CA VAL A 164 4.14 -29.50 -3.39
C VAL A 164 3.09 -30.33 -4.14
N ASP A 165 3.32 -31.63 -4.21
CA ASP A 165 2.41 -32.58 -4.82
C ASP A 165 1.27 -32.99 -3.86
#